data_5a92da83fdc0fc4dbf074f5536a57f74
#
_entry.id   5a92da83fdc0fc4dbf074f5536a57f74
#
_cell.length_a   1.000
_cell.length_b   1.000
_cell.length_c   1.000
_cell.angle_alpha   90.00
_cell.angle_beta   90.00
_cell.angle_gamma   90.00
#
_symmetry.space_group_name_H-M   'P 1'
#
loop_
_entity.id
_entity.type
_entity.pdbx_description
1 polymer ?
#
loop_
_entity_poly.entity_id
_entity_poly.type
_entity_poly.pdbx_seq_one_letter_code
_entity_poly.pdbx_strand_id
1 'polypeptide(L)'
;MSKIEINNVYKIFGPKPASVLKMVQEGATKEDVLEKTGHTVGLDNVSLKIEEGETFVCMGLSGSGKSTLIRHLNRLIDPTSGEILVEGKDVTTLNKEQLIEFRRQKMSMVFQRFGLFPHKTVLQNVGYGLEMQGMEIEKRNSVAMEKIESVGLTGFENQYPAQLSGGMQQRVGLARALATDTDIMLMDEAFSALDPLIRSDMQKQLIDLQSELKKTIVFITHDLDESLRLGDHIGILNAGKLVQVGTPVEIIMNPADEYVEAFVKDVNRTKVIKAKIIMKPVNQSDDIDKSNLIKVEEDQLSLIHI
;
A
#
# COMPACT_ATOMS: atom_id res chain seq x y z
N MET A 1 4.18 -17.74 1.47
CA MET A 1 5.60 -17.48 1.09
C MET A 1 5.79 -15.99 0.94
N SER A 2 6.87 -15.45 1.49
CA SER A 2 7.15 -14.03 1.39
C SER A 2 7.32 -13.61 -0.07
N LYS A 3 6.50 -12.65 -0.54
CA LYS A 3 6.56 -12.11 -1.90
C LYS A 3 7.59 -11.00 -2.01
N ILE A 4 7.68 -10.17 -0.94
CA ILE A 4 8.64 -9.07 -0.83
C ILE A 4 9.30 -9.14 0.54
N GLU A 5 10.64 -9.05 0.59
CA GLU A 5 11.40 -8.91 1.83
C GLU A 5 12.28 -7.66 1.75
N ILE A 6 12.22 -6.86 2.77
CA ILE A 6 13.04 -5.66 2.95
C ILE A 6 13.94 -5.91 4.13
N ASN A 7 15.25 -5.84 3.96
CA ASN A 7 16.24 -6.18 4.97
C ASN A 7 17.17 -4.99 5.23
N ASN A 8 17.04 -4.39 6.43
CA ASN A 8 17.89 -3.32 6.95
C ASN A 8 18.08 -2.16 5.95
N VAL A 9 17.00 -1.71 5.31
CA VAL A 9 17.04 -0.65 4.31
C VAL A 9 17.20 0.70 4.96
N TYR A 10 18.24 1.42 4.53
CA TYR A 10 18.49 2.81 4.86
C TYR A 10 18.39 3.67 3.60
N LYS A 11 17.79 4.85 3.74
CA LYS A 11 17.81 5.89 2.72
C LYS A 11 18.19 7.23 3.28
N ILE A 12 19.30 7.76 2.81
CA ILE A 12 19.80 9.10 3.13
C ILE A 12 19.83 9.91 1.84
N PHE A 13 19.25 11.10 1.86
CA PHE A 13 19.27 12.05 0.76
C PHE A 13 20.34 13.10 1.02
N GLY A 14 21.09 13.45 0.01
CA GLY A 14 22.19 14.44 0.05
C GLY A 14 23.41 13.97 -0.75
N PRO A 15 24.47 14.80 -0.82
CA PRO A 15 25.71 14.44 -1.53
C PRO A 15 26.45 13.31 -0.78
N LYS A 16 26.88 12.25 -1.50
CA LYS A 16 27.64 11.13 -0.93
C LYS A 16 26.98 10.51 0.32
N PRO A 17 25.72 10.01 0.24
CA PRO A 17 24.94 9.59 1.40
C PRO A 17 25.60 8.48 2.23
N ALA A 18 26.46 7.64 1.63
CA ALA A 18 27.20 6.61 2.33
C ALA A 18 28.15 7.16 3.41
N SER A 19 28.62 8.41 3.30
CA SER A 19 29.49 9.02 4.30
C SER A 19 28.80 9.30 5.66
N VAL A 20 27.45 9.36 5.64
CA VAL A 20 26.63 9.67 6.81
C VAL A 20 25.98 8.41 7.39
N LEU A 21 26.02 7.30 6.66
CA LEU A 21 25.33 6.05 7.05
C LEU A 21 25.74 5.57 8.46
N LYS A 22 27.04 5.58 8.76
CA LYS A 22 27.55 5.16 10.06
C LYS A 22 26.95 5.98 11.21
N MET A 23 26.83 7.29 11.04
CA MET A 23 26.24 8.19 12.05
C MET A 23 24.75 7.82 12.31
N VAL A 24 23.99 7.48 11.27
CA VAL A 24 22.60 7.02 11.41
C VAL A 24 22.54 5.65 12.09
N GLN A 25 23.42 4.73 11.73
CA GLN A 25 23.51 3.40 12.36
C GLN A 25 23.91 3.46 13.86
N GLU A 26 24.66 4.48 14.26
CA GLU A 26 25.02 4.75 15.66
C GLU A 26 23.91 5.47 16.43
N GLY A 27 22.75 5.72 15.82
CA GLY A 27 21.55 6.21 16.48
C GLY A 27 21.33 7.73 16.45
N ALA A 28 22.05 8.47 15.58
CA ALA A 28 21.79 9.89 15.39
C ALA A 28 20.35 10.14 14.89
N THR A 29 19.70 11.16 15.44
CA THR A 29 18.35 11.56 15.01
C THR A 29 18.36 12.18 13.61
N LYS A 30 17.20 12.30 12.98
CA LYS A 30 17.08 13.00 11.68
C LYS A 30 17.52 14.46 11.77
N GLU A 31 17.16 15.08 12.87
CA GLU A 31 17.49 16.47 13.20
C GLU A 31 19.02 16.63 13.33
N ASP A 32 19.67 15.74 14.11
CA ASP A 32 21.13 15.72 14.24
C ASP A 32 21.86 15.57 12.90
N VAL A 33 21.37 14.63 12.07
CA VAL A 33 21.95 14.39 10.75
C VAL A 33 21.80 15.61 9.84
N LEU A 34 20.60 16.23 9.83
CA LEU A 34 20.33 17.42 9.04
C LEU A 34 21.20 18.59 9.48
N GLU A 35 21.25 18.87 10.78
CA GLU A 35 21.99 20.00 11.34
C GLU A 35 23.49 19.86 11.11
N LYS A 36 24.07 18.68 11.37
CA LYS A 36 25.52 18.45 11.31
C LYS A 36 26.05 18.24 9.90
N THR A 37 25.20 17.73 8.97
CA THR A 37 25.68 17.26 7.66
C THR A 37 24.90 17.80 6.47
N GLY A 38 23.75 18.43 6.68
CA GLY A 38 22.83 18.86 5.61
C GLY A 38 22.12 17.71 4.89
N HIS A 39 22.19 16.47 5.39
CA HIS A 39 21.52 15.30 4.80
C HIS A 39 20.16 15.06 5.45
N THR A 40 19.26 14.46 4.69
CA THR A 40 17.93 14.06 5.19
C THR A 40 17.80 12.55 5.23
N VAL A 41 17.45 11.99 6.40
CA VAL A 41 17.18 10.56 6.55
C VAL A 41 15.75 10.28 6.08
N GLY A 42 15.59 9.52 5.01
CA GLY A 42 14.30 9.08 4.48
C GLY A 42 13.82 7.78 5.10
N LEU A 43 14.72 6.79 5.21
CA LEU A 43 14.47 5.49 5.88
C LEU A 43 15.66 5.18 6.78
N ASP A 44 15.34 4.60 7.94
CA ASP A 44 16.30 4.24 8.98
C ASP A 44 16.04 2.81 9.44
N ASN A 45 16.86 1.87 8.97
CA ASN A 45 16.84 0.46 9.33
C ASN A 45 15.47 -0.22 9.17
N VAL A 46 14.82 -0.03 8.03
CA VAL A 46 13.52 -0.64 7.77
C VAL A 46 13.70 -2.10 7.35
N SER A 47 13.04 -3.00 8.08
CA SER A 47 12.95 -4.43 7.75
C SER A 47 11.50 -4.88 7.88
N LEU A 48 10.96 -5.53 6.83
CA LEU A 48 9.61 -6.08 6.85
C LEU A 48 9.46 -7.16 5.77
N LYS A 49 8.44 -8.01 5.92
CA LYS A 49 8.05 -9.03 4.94
C LYS A 49 6.60 -8.82 4.54
N ILE A 50 6.32 -9.04 3.26
CA ILE A 50 4.99 -8.96 2.67
C ILE A 50 4.70 -10.31 2.02
N GLU A 51 3.62 -10.95 2.44
CA GLU A 51 3.25 -12.28 1.96
C GLU A 51 2.57 -12.21 0.58
N GLU A 52 2.55 -13.34 -0.11
CA GLU A 52 1.89 -13.43 -1.41
C GLU A 52 0.38 -13.31 -1.27
N GLY A 53 -0.23 -12.48 -2.11
CA GLY A 53 -1.68 -12.29 -2.18
C GLY A 53 -2.25 -11.38 -1.09
N GLU A 54 -1.43 -10.84 -0.18
CA GLU A 54 -1.93 -9.91 0.85
C GLU A 54 -1.97 -8.46 0.37
N THR A 55 -2.84 -7.70 1.00
CA THR A 55 -2.82 -6.23 0.99
C THR A 55 -2.07 -5.74 2.20
N PHE A 56 -0.81 -5.32 2.01
CA PHE A 56 0.00 -4.69 3.04
C PHE A 56 -0.15 -3.17 3.00
N VAL A 57 -0.63 -2.58 4.07
CA VAL A 57 -0.77 -1.12 4.18
C VAL A 57 0.39 -0.52 4.96
N CYS A 58 1.08 0.44 4.35
CA CYS A 58 2.08 1.24 5.05
C CYS A 58 1.50 2.61 5.38
N MET A 59 1.35 2.91 6.66
CA MET A 59 0.78 4.17 7.13
C MET A 59 1.75 4.99 7.99
N GLY A 60 1.40 6.24 8.28
CA GLY A 60 2.16 7.19 9.08
C GLY A 60 1.91 8.63 8.64
N LEU A 61 2.38 9.61 9.42
CA LEU A 61 2.22 11.03 9.10
C LEU A 61 2.99 11.44 7.84
N SER A 62 2.71 12.65 7.34
CA SER A 62 3.48 13.25 6.25
C SER A 62 4.98 13.31 6.61
N GLY A 63 5.85 12.95 5.67
CA GLY A 63 7.31 12.92 5.93
C GLY A 63 7.83 11.70 6.70
N SER A 64 6.99 10.72 7.07
CA SER A 64 7.44 9.52 7.79
C SER A 64 8.27 8.54 6.95
N GLY A 65 8.31 8.69 5.61
CA GLY A 65 9.11 7.84 4.72
C GLY A 65 8.31 6.88 3.84
N LYS A 66 6.97 6.84 3.92
CA LYS A 66 6.09 5.91 3.18
C LYS A 66 6.33 5.91 1.67
N SER A 67 6.22 7.08 1.03
CA SER A 67 6.45 7.19 -0.43
C SER A 67 7.91 6.90 -0.81
N THR A 68 8.85 7.10 0.12
CA THR A 68 10.24 6.67 -0.07
C THR A 68 10.30 5.14 -0.06
N LEU A 69 9.67 4.47 0.91
CA LEU A 69 9.66 3.02 1.02
C LEU A 69 9.09 2.36 -0.24
N ILE A 70 7.88 2.75 -0.67
CA ILE A 70 7.25 2.12 -1.84
C ILE A 70 8.07 2.30 -3.13
N ARG A 71 8.75 3.45 -3.27
CA ARG A 71 9.62 3.73 -4.43
C ARG A 71 10.95 2.98 -4.41
N HIS A 72 11.32 2.37 -3.30
CA HIS A 72 12.43 1.43 -3.24
C HIS A 72 12.04 0.06 -3.79
N LEU A 73 10.77 -0.38 -3.61
CA LEU A 73 10.31 -1.69 -4.08
C LEU A 73 10.45 -1.86 -5.60
N ASN A 74 10.11 -0.82 -6.35
CA ASN A 74 10.31 -0.78 -7.80
C ASN A 74 11.62 -0.10 -8.22
N ARG A 75 12.45 0.23 -7.24
CA ARG A 75 13.75 0.88 -7.41
C ARG A 75 13.70 2.18 -8.26
N LEU A 76 12.62 2.95 -8.11
CA LEU A 76 12.60 4.34 -8.58
C LEU A 76 13.56 5.21 -7.76
N ILE A 77 13.86 4.77 -6.55
CA ILE A 77 14.88 5.34 -5.67
C ILE A 77 15.78 4.20 -5.21
N ASP A 78 17.10 4.34 -5.38
CA ASP A 78 18.06 3.36 -4.87
C ASP A 78 18.24 3.54 -3.34
N PRO A 79 18.32 2.45 -2.56
CA PRO A 79 18.66 2.52 -1.14
C PRO A 79 20.10 3.01 -0.96
N THR A 80 20.40 3.58 0.22
CA THR A 80 21.78 3.90 0.61
C THR A 80 22.49 2.64 1.11
N SER A 81 21.76 1.74 1.77
CA SER A 81 22.22 0.43 2.25
C SER A 81 21.03 -0.48 2.48
N GLY A 82 21.26 -1.78 2.61
CA GLY A 82 20.25 -2.81 2.77
C GLY A 82 19.91 -3.48 1.44
N GLU A 83 19.03 -4.48 1.49
CA GLU A 83 18.60 -5.26 0.34
C GLU A 83 17.07 -5.34 0.25
N ILE A 84 16.57 -5.57 -0.95
CA ILE A 84 15.14 -5.75 -1.22
C ILE A 84 15.00 -6.97 -2.11
N LEU A 85 14.40 -8.01 -1.56
CA LEU A 85 14.14 -9.25 -2.27
C LEU A 85 12.70 -9.27 -2.76
N VAL A 86 12.50 -9.60 -4.02
CA VAL A 86 11.20 -9.88 -4.62
C VAL A 86 11.26 -11.29 -5.18
N GLU A 87 10.42 -12.18 -4.66
CA GLU A 87 10.46 -13.61 -4.98
C GLU A 87 11.89 -14.20 -4.80
N GLY A 88 12.59 -13.78 -3.74
CA GLY A 88 13.95 -14.21 -3.42
C GLY A 88 15.05 -13.57 -4.27
N LYS A 89 14.72 -12.71 -5.25
CA LYS A 89 15.70 -12.01 -6.09
C LYS A 89 15.96 -10.61 -5.58
N ASP A 90 17.22 -10.29 -5.30
CA ASP A 90 17.61 -8.94 -4.86
C ASP A 90 17.51 -7.94 -6.00
N VAL A 91 16.52 -7.03 -5.91
CA VAL A 91 16.27 -5.99 -6.91
C VAL A 91 17.32 -4.88 -6.87
N THR A 92 18.06 -4.72 -5.78
CA THR A 92 19.08 -3.68 -5.64
C THR A 92 20.30 -3.94 -6.51
N THR A 93 20.54 -5.20 -6.87
CA THR A 93 21.68 -5.65 -7.68
C THR A 93 21.42 -5.69 -9.18
N LEU A 94 20.15 -5.50 -9.61
CA LEU A 94 19.79 -5.56 -11.03
C LEU A 94 20.47 -4.45 -11.84
N ASN A 95 20.99 -4.80 -13.02
CA ASN A 95 21.45 -3.82 -13.99
C ASN A 95 20.26 -3.10 -14.65
N LYS A 96 20.52 -2.10 -15.51
CA LYS A 96 19.47 -1.26 -16.11
C LYS A 96 18.46 -2.06 -16.94
N GLU A 97 18.93 -2.98 -17.75
CA GLU A 97 18.09 -3.83 -18.62
C GLU A 97 17.23 -4.77 -17.80
N GLN A 98 17.82 -5.44 -16.81
CA GLN A 98 17.12 -6.33 -15.88
C GLN A 98 16.08 -5.58 -15.06
N LEU A 99 16.37 -4.34 -14.64
CA LEU A 99 15.43 -3.52 -13.88
C LEU A 99 14.22 -3.08 -14.73
N ILE A 100 14.43 -2.75 -16.01
CA ILE A 100 13.35 -2.45 -16.93
C ILE A 100 12.43 -3.67 -17.08
N GLU A 101 13.00 -4.84 -17.29
CA GLU A 101 12.26 -6.09 -17.45
C GLU A 101 11.51 -6.47 -16.17
N PHE A 102 12.17 -6.35 -15.01
CA PHE A 102 11.56 -6.54 -13.70
C PHE A 102 10.31 -5.67 -13.50
N ARG A 103 10.41 -4.36 -13.80
CA ARG A 103 9.27 -3.43 -13.69
C ARG A 103 8.13 -3.79 -14.66
N ARG A 104 8.46 -4.24 -15.87
CA ARG A 104 7.45 -4.63 -16.87
C ARG A 104 6.66 -5.87 -16.48
N GLN A 105 7.33 -6.85 -15.88
CA GLN A 105 6.74 -8.17 -15.62
C GLN A 105 6.20 -8.32 -14.20
N LYS A 106 6.81 -7.66 -13.21
CA LYS A 106 6.55 -7.96 -11.80
C LYS A 106 5.72 -6.93 -11.07
N MET A 107 5.76 -5.67 -11.49
CA MET A 107 5.15 -4.60 -10.71
C MET A 107 4.40 -3.60 -11.56
N SER A 108 3.21 -3.24 -11.09
CA SER A 108 2.49 -2.05 -11.55
C SER A 108 2.42 -0.99 -10.44
N MET A 109 2.17 0.26 -10.81
CA MET A 109 2.09 1.35 -9.82
C MET A 109 0.97 2.33 -10.14
N VAL A 110 0.17 2.64 -9.11
CA VAL A 110 -0.82 3.72 -9.08
C VAL A 110 -0.22 4.88 -8.29
N PHE A 111 -0.19 6.07 -8.89
CA PHE A 111 0.45 7.25 -8.31
C PHE A 111 -0.57 8.19 -7.68
N GLN A 112 -0.16 8.93 -6.66
CA GLN A 112 -0.96 9.93 -5.96
C GLN A 112 -1.54 11.02 -6.90
N ARG A 113 -0.76 11.48 -7.89
CA ARG A 113 -1.17 12.47 -8.90
C ARG A 113 -1.49 11.81 -10.24
N PHE A 114 -2.17 10.67 -10.22
CA PHE A 114 -2.64 9.85 -11.35
C PHE A 114 -1.53 9.39 -12.32
N GLY A 115 -0.52 10.20 -12.60
CA GLY A 115 0.60 9.89 -13.50
C GLY A 115 0.15 9.54 -14.93
N LEU A 116 -0.95 10.14 -15.40
CA LEU A 116 -1.47 9.92 -16.75
C LEU A 116 -0.69 10.75 -17.76
N PHE A 117 -0.55 10.21 -18.96
CA PHE A 117 0.00 10.94 -20.10
C PHE A 117 -1.06 11.90 -20.65
N PRO A 118 -0.88 13.23 -20.57
CA PRO A 118 -1.91 14.20 -20.93
C PRO A 118 -2.24 14.21 -22.43
N HIS A 119 -1.31 13.75 -23.27
CA HIS A 119 -1.43 13.68 -24.72
C HIS A 119 -1.92 12.32 -25.23
N LYS A 120 -2.22 11.37 -24.34
CA LYS A 120 -2.78 10.06 -24.65
C LYS A 120 -4.24 9.99 -24.18
N THR A 121 -5.09 9.31 -24.94
CA THR A 121 -6.48 9.03 -24.54
C THR A 121 -6.53 8.06 -23.36
N VAL A 122 -7.71 7.84 -22.78
CA VAL A 122 -7.94 6.81 -21.75
C VAL A 122 -7.46 5.44 -22.23
N LEU A 123 -7.90 5.01 -23.41
CA LEU A 123 -7.50 3.72 -23.99
C LEU A 123 -5.98 3.61 -24.13
N GLN A 124 -5.33 4.65 -24.62
CA GLN A 124 -3.88 4.68 -24.79
C GLN A 124 -3.12 4.73 -23.47
N ASN A 125 -3.68 5.41 -22.45
CA ASN A 125 -3.10 5.40 -21.09
C ASN A 125 -3.18 4.01 -20.46
N VAL A 126 -4.34 3.36 -20.53
CA VAL A 126 -4.53 2.02 -19.98
C VAL A 126 -3.67 0.99 -20.71
N GLY A 127 -3.61 1.06 -22.04
CA GLY A 127 -2.81 0.16 -22.88
C GLY A 127 -1.29 0.41 -22.81
N TYR A 128 -0.81 1.49 -22.18
CA TYR A 128 0.60 1.87 -22.24
C TYR A 128 1.55 0.81 -21.67
N GLY A 129 1.20 0.21 -20.53
CA GLY A 129 2.01 -0.84 -19.92
C GLY A 129 2.14 -2.08 -20.83
N LEU A 130 1.04 -2.46 -21.50
CA LEU A 130 1.02 -3.55 -22.47
C LEU A 130 1.85 -3.24 -23.72
N GLU A 131 1.85 -1.96 -24.16
CA GLU A 131 2.74 -1.48 -25.22
C GLU A 131 4.21 -1.67 -24.86
N MET A 132 4.58 -1.35 -23.60
CA MET A 132 5.93 -1.55 -23.10
C MET A 132 6.30 -3.03 -22.93
N GLN A 133 5.32 -3.92 -22.75
CA GLN A 133 5.50 -5.38 -22.78
C GLN A 133 5.61 -5.96 -24.20
N GLY A 134 5.44 -5.13 -25.25
CA GLY A 134 5.53 -5.55 -26.65
C GLY A 134 4.27 -6.21 -27.19
N MET A 135 3.10 -6.00 -26.54
CA MET A 135 1.83 -6.59 -26.98
C MET A 135 1.32 -5.93 -28.27
N GLU A 136 0.87 -6.76 -29.20
CA GLU A 136 0.25 -6.31 -30.47
C GLU A 136 -0.96 -5.40 -30.23
N ILE A 137 -1.14 -4.40 -31.11
CA ILE A 137 -2.08 -3.28 -30.90
C ILE A 137 -3.54 -3.75 -30.73
N GLU A 138 -3.98 -4.74 -31.50
CA GLU A 138 -5.35 -5.24 -31.44
C GLU A 138 -5.63 -5.92 -30.09
N LYS A 139 -4.73 -6.81 -29.66
CA LYS A 139 -4.81 -7.49 -28.36
C LYS A 139 -4.70 -6.50 -27.21
N ARG A 140 -3.78 -5.53 -27.30
CA ARG A 140 -3.61 -4.47 -26.33
C ARG A 140 -4.87 -3.66 -26.12
N ASN A 141 -5.51 -3.24 -27.23
CA ASN A 141 -6.75 -2.47 -27.16
C ASN A 141 -7.89 -3.29 -26.56
N SER A 142 -8.00 -4.58 -26.91
CA SER A 142 -9.01 -5.47 -26.32
C SER A 142 -8.85 -5.58 -24.80
N VAL A 143 -7.63 -5.85 -24.31
CA VAL A 143 -7.35 -5.92 -22.86
C VAL A 143 -7.60 -4.56 -22.18
N ALA A 144 -7.17 -3.47 -22.80
CA ALA A 144 -7.38 -2.14 -22.26
C ALA A 144 -8.88 -1.79 -22.14
N MET A 145 -9.69 -2.15 -23.13
CA MET A 145 -11.15 -1.97 -23.10
C MET A 145 -11.80 -2.75 -21.95
N GLU A 146 -11.43 -4.02 -21.75
CA GLU A 146 -11.90 -4.84 -20.64
C GLU A 146 -11.60 -4.17 -19.27
N LYS A 147 -10.38 -3.63 -19.10
CA LYS A 147 -10.00 -2.97 -17.84
C LYS A 147 -10.67 -1.60 -17.66
N ILE A 148 -10.96 -0.87 -18.75
CA ILE A 148 -11.76 0.37 -18.72
C ILE A 148 -13.19 0.05 -18.26
N GLU A 149 -13.79 -1.01 -18.78
CA GLU A 149 -15.12 -1.47 -18.35
C GLU A 149 -15.14 -1.88 -16.88
N SER A 150 -14.14 -2.66 -16.42
CA SER A 150 -14.05 -3.14 -15.02
C SER A 150 -13.96 -2.02 -13.98
N VAL A 151 -13.49 -0.83 -14.37
CA VAL A 151 -13.44 0.36 -13.50
C VAL A 151 -14.60 1.33 -13.76
N GLY A 152 -15.59 0.96 -14.60
CA GLY A 152 -16.80 1.75 -14.88
C GLY A 152 -16.52 3.02 -15.71
N LEU A 153 -15.62 2.93 -16.69
CA LEU A 153 -15.26 4.04 -17.60
C LEU A 153 -15.65 3.77 -19.06
N THR A 154 -16.62 2.87 -19.31
CA THR A 154 -17.17 2.62 -20.65
C THR A 154 -17.73 3.91 -21.25
N GLY A 155 -17.38 4.21 -22.51
CA GLY A 155 -17.76 5.43 -23.22
C GLY A 155 -16.77 6.60 -23.08
N PHE A 156 -15.70 6.45 -22.29
CA PHE A 156 -14.68 7.47 -22.08
C PHE A 156 -13.33 7.12 -22.74
N GLU A 157 -13.27 6.07 -23.54
CA GLU A 157 -12.03 5.49 -24.10
C GLU A 157 -11.21 6.49 -24.91
N ASN A 158 -11.91 7.36 -25.65
CA ASN A 158 -11.31 8.35 -26.55
C ASN A 158 -11.07 9.71 -25.90
N GLN A 159 -11.45 9.88 -24.64
CA GLN A 159 -11.24 11.13 -23.91
C GLN A 159 -9.80 11.27 -23.42
N TYR A 160 -9.34 12.51 -23.28
CA TYR A 160 -8.05 12.85 -22.71
C TYR A 160 -8.17 13.13 -21.21
N PRO A 161 -7.09 12.97 -20.42
CA PRO A 161 -7.13 13.21 -18.98
C PRO A 161 -7.73 14.57 -18.57
N ALA A 162 -7.48 15.63 -19.33
CA ALA A 162 -8.03 16.96 -19.04
C ALA A 162 -9.56 17.07 -19.14
N GLN A 163 -10.22 16.10 -19.76
CA GLN A 163 -11.67 16.02 -19.92
C GLN A 163 -12.35 15.21 -18.81
N LEU A 164 -11.56 14.64 -17.88
CA LEU A 164 -12.03 13.73 -16.85
C LEU A 164 -12.01 14.39 -15.47
N SER A 165 -12.95 14.02 -14.61
CA SER A 165 -12.88 14.36 -13.18
C SER A 165 -11.69 13.67 -12.51
N GLY A 166 -11.25 14.15 -11.33
CA GLY A 166 -10.17 13.53 -10.56
C GLY A 166 -10.43 12.05 -10.24
N GLY A 167 -11.67 11.69 -9.88
CA GLY A 167 -12.06 10.30 -9.65
C GLY A 167 -11.97 9.44 -10.91
N MET A 168 -12.36 9.97 -12.08
CA MET A 168 -12.21 9.26 -13.35
C MET A 168 -10.73 9.08 -13.72
N GLN A 169 -9.89 10.09 -13.52
CA GLN A 169 -8.44 9.98 -13.76
C GLN A 169 -7.81 8.90 -12.86
N GLN A 170 -8.26 8.79 -11.60
CA GLN A 170 -7.81 7.75 -10.69
C GLN A 170 -8.22 6.35 -11.17
N ARG A 171 -9.45 6.17 -11.64
CA ARG A 171 -9.93 4.92 -12.25
C ARG A 171 -9.11 4.55 -13.49
N VAL A 172 -8.73 5.51 -14.32
CA VAL A 172 -7.80 5.27 -15.46
C VAL A 172 -6.44 4.78 -14.96
N GLY A 173 -5.91 5.38 -13.89
CA GLY A 173 -4.65 4.94 -13.25
C GLY A 173 -4.73 3.52 -12.72
N LEU A 174 -5.85 3.15 -12.09
CA LEU A 174 -6.11 1.79 -11.62
C LEU A 174 -6.25 0.80 -12.79
N ALA A 175 -7.05 1.13 -13.81
CA ALA A 175 -7.20 0.29 -15.01
C ALA A 175 -5.86 0.04 -15.70
N ARG A 176 -5.00 1.07 -15.80
CA ARG A 176 -3.64 0.95 -16.36
C ARG A 176 -2.77 -0.03 -15.56
N ALA A 177 -2.85 0.03 -14.23
CA ALA A 177 -2.10 -0.88 -13.38
C ALA A 177 -2.63 -2.33 -13.48
N LEU A 178 -3.95 -2.51 -13.57
CA LEU A 178 -4.58 -3.81 -13.75
C LEU A 178 -4.31 -4.44 -15.13
N ALA A 179 -4.20 -3.60 -16.17
CA ALA A 179 -4.02 -4.08 -17.55
C ALA A 179 -2.71 -4.88 -17.73
N THR A 180 -1.65 -4.53 -17.04
CA THR A 180 -0.34 -5.19 -17.16
C THR A 180 -0.27 -6.57 -16.55
N ASP A 181 -1.30 -6.97 -15.79
CA ASP A 181 -1.45 -8.27 -15.12
C ASP A 181 -0.22 -8.72 -14.32
N THR A 182 0.43 -7.77 -13.65
CA THR A 182 1.57 -8.03 -12.76
C THR A 182 1.11 -8.58 -11.41
N ASP A 183 1.94 -9.39 -10.77
CA ASP A 183 1.65 -10.02 -9.46
C ASP A 183 1.61 -9.00 -8.31
N ILE A 184 2.35 -7.90 -8.43
CA ILE A 184 2.52 -6.90 -7.39
C ILE A 184 1.97 -5.55 -7.87
N MET A 185 1.10 -4.94 -7.06
CA MET A 185 0.56 -3.61 -7.30
C MET A 185 1.01 -2.65 -6.18
N LEU A 186 1.68 -1.58 -6.55
CA LEU A 186 2.11 -0.51 -5.65
C LEU A 186 1.13 0.66 -5.76
N MET A 187 0.64 1.17 -4.62
CA MET A 187 -0.35 2.26 -4.58
C MET A 187 0.15 3.36 -3.63
N ASP A 188 0.63 4.48 -4.19
CA ASP A 188 1.18 5.62 -3.42
C ASP A 188 0.09 6.66 -3.21
N GLU A 189 -0.58 6.66 -2.03
CA GLU A 189 -1.69 7.55 -1.65
C GLU A 189 -2.78 7.67 -2.73
N ALA A 190 -3.13 6.52 -3.32
CA ALA A 190 -3.94 6.45 -4.52
C ALA A 190 -5.33 7.12 -4.40
N PHE A 191 -5.90 7.23 -3.21
CA PHE A 191 -7.24 7.76 -3.00
C PHE A 191 -7.26 9.11 -2.26
N SER A 192 -6.10 9.67 -1.90
CA SER A 192 -6.01 10.89 -1.07
C SER A 192 -6.59 12.14 -1.74
N ALA A 193 -6.54 12.22 -3.07
CA ALA A 193 -7.03 13.36 -3.85
C ALA A 193 -8.54 13.27 -4.22
N LEU A 194 -9.24 12.22 -3.77
CA LEU A 194 -10.65 11.99 -4.09
C LEU A 194 -11.57 12.54 -2.99
N ASP A 195 -12.76 12.97 -3.39
CA ASP A 195 -13.82 13.29 -2.44
C ASP A 195 -14.27 12.02 -1.67
N PRO A 196 -14.89 12.18 -0.47
CA PRO A 196 -15.18 11.04 0.40
C PRO A 196 -16.06 9.96 -0.24
N LEU A 197 -17.04 10.35 -1.08
CA LEU A 197 -17.96 9.41 -1.71
C LEU A 197 -17.22 8.55 -2.76
N ILE A 198 -16.52 9.20 -3.68
CA ILE A 198 -15.73 8.52 -4.72
C ILE A 198 -14.63 7.67 -4.09
N ARG A 199 -13.99 8.15 -3.02
CA ARG A 199 -12.99 7.38 -2.27
C ARG A 199 -13.58 6.08 -1.73
N SER A 200 -14.74 6.13 -1.07
CA SER A 200 -15.41 4.94 -0.55
C SER A 200 -15.76 3.92 -1.64
N ASP A 201 -16.23 4.40 -2.79
CA ASP A 201 -16.56 3.55 -3.94
C ASP A 201 -15.29 2.89 -4.51
N MET A 202 -14.19 3.64 -4.63
CA MET A 202 -12.91 3.10 -5.12
C MET A 202 -12.30 2.07 -4.18
N GLN A 203 -12.40 2.29 -2.86
CA GLN A 203 -11.95 1.32 -1.86
C GLN A 203 -12.75 0.03 -1.95
N LYS A 204 -14.10 0.12 -2.07
CA LYS A 204 -14.94 -1.05 -2.24
C LYS A 204 -14.58 -1.80 -3.52
N GLN A 205 -14.43 -1.10 -4.64
CA GLN A 205 -14.03 -1.68 -5.91
C GLN A 205 -12.66 -2.39 -5.82
N LEU A 206 -11.69 -1.81 -5.09
CA LEU A 206 -10.38 -2.45 -4.86
C LEU A 206 -10.52 -3.74 -4.05
N ILE A 207 -11.35 -3.76 -3.00
CA ILE A 207 -11.61 -4.96 -2.19
C ILE A 207 -12.24 -6.07 -3.04
N ASP A 208 -13.27 -5.72 -3.84
CA ASP A 208 -13.96 -6.67 -4.70
C ASP A 208 -12.96 -7.27 -5.73
N LEU A 209 -12.17 -6.43 -6.39
CA LEU A 209 -11.12 -6.86 -7.32
C LEU A 209 -10.05 -7.74 -6.65
N GLN A 210 -9.62 -7.38 -5.42
CA GLN A 210 -8.60 -8.14 -4.71
C GLN A 210 -9.08 -9.54 -4.32
N SER A 211 -10.36 -9.67 -3.97
CA SER A 211 -10.97 -10.98 -3.66
C SER A 211 -10.90 -11.96 -4.85
N GLU A 212 -10.98 -11.44 -6.08
CA GLU A 212 -10.92 -12.21 -7.32
C GLU A 212 -9.49 -12.44 -7.80
N LEU A 213 -8.66 -11.38 -7.80
CA LEU A 213 -7.34 -11.38 -8.44
C LEU A 213 -6.23 -11.88 -7.52
N LYS A 214 -6.39 -11.79 -6.20
CA LYS A 214 -5.42 -12.20 -5.16
C LYS A 214 -4.00 -11.68 -5.41
N LYS A 215 -3.89 -10.42 -5.88
CA LYS A 215 -2.60 -9.77 -6.12
C LYS A 215 -1.97 -9.35 -4.80
N THR A 216 -0.64 -9.30 -4.76
CA THR A 216 0.06 -8.68 -3.64
C THR A 216 0.00 -7.15 -3.80
N ILE A 217 -0.65 -6.46 -2.86
CA ILE A 217 -0.82 -5.01 -2.90
C ILE A 217 0.00 -4.37 -1.79
N VAL A 218 0.81 -3.36 -2.15
CA VAL A 218 1.46 -2.46 -1.18
C VAL A 218 0.80 -1.10 -1.28
N PHE A 219 0.04 -0.74 -0.26
CA PHE A 219 -0.79 0.45 -0.24
C PHE A 219 -0.25 1.49 0.75
N ILE A 220 0.00 2.71 0.29
CA ILE A 220 0.45 3.82 1.14
C ILE A 220 -0.73 4.74 1.42
N THR A 221 -0.94 5.05 2.70
CA THR A 221 -1.92 6.04 3.14
C THR A 221 -1.49 6.73 4.44
N HIS A 222 -2.14 7.85 4.74
CA HIS A 222 -2.09 8.50 6.05
C HIS A 222 -3.42 8.38 6.80
N ASP A 223 -4.41 7.73 6.21
CA ASP A 223 -5.75 7.54 6.73
C ASP A 223 -5.85 6.16 7.42
N LEU A 224 -6.13 6.18 8.73
CA LEU A 224 -6.23 4.96 9.51
C LEU A 224 -7.47 4.14 9.16
N ASP A 225 -8.64 4.77 8.94
CA ASP A 225 -9.87 4.06 8.53
C ASP A 225 -9.65 3.30 7.22
N GLU A 226 -8.92 3.90 6.28
CA GLU A 226 -8.51 3.27 5.03
C GLU A 226 -7.59 2.07 5.27
N SER A 227 -6.60 2.22 6.16
CA SER A 227 -5.67 1.15 6.53
C SER A 227 -6.39 -0.04 7.16
N LEU A 228 -7.31 0.22 8.08
CA LEU A 228 -8.09 -0.80 8.77
C LEU A 228 -9.08 -1.53 7.85
N ARG A 229 -9.55 -0.85 6.80
CA ARG A 229 -10.51 -1.40 5.84
C ARG A 229 -9.86 -2.26 4.76
N LEU A 230 -8.68 -1.85 4.28
CA LEU A 230 -8.02 -2.45 3.12
C LEU A 230 -6.95 -3.47 3.50
N GLY A 231 -6.27 -3.29 4.65
CA GLY A 231 -5.07 -4.05 4.99
C GLY A 231 -5.34 -5.39 5.64
N ASP A 232 -4.65 -6.42 5.17
CA ASP A 232 -4.47 -7.66 5.92
C ASP A 232 -3.43 -7.46 7.02
N HIS A 233 -2.32 -6.76 6.68
CA HIS A 233 -1.35 -6.25 7.65
C HIS A 233 -1.11 -4.75 7.45
N ILE A 234 -0.80 -4.07 8.55
CA ILE A 234 -0.49 -2.65 8.59
C ILE A 234 0.90 -2.46 9.17
N GLY A 235 1.77 -1.75 8.44
CA GLY A 235 3.06 -1.28 8.93
C GLY A 235 3.01 0.22 9.21
N ILE A 236 3.35 0.64 10.43
CA ILE A 236 3.33 2.04 10.84
C ILE A 236 4.74 2.61 10.79
N LEU A 237 4.94 3.62 9.94
CA LEU A 237 6.20 4.36 9.84
C LEU A 237 6.15 5.66 10.64
N ASN A 238 7.20 5.89 11.42
CA ASN A 238 7.48 7.17 12.06
C ASN A 238 8.93 7.57 11.82
N ALA A 239 9.15 8.80 11.39
CA ALA A 239 10.49 9.37 11.19
C ALA A 239 11.48 8.46 10.43
N GLY A 240 10.99 7.68 9.44
CA GLY A 240 11.79 6.75 8.63
C GLY A 240 11.98 5.36 9.24
N LYS A 241 11.49 5.12 10.45
CA LYS A 241 11.55 3.82 11.13
C LYS A 241 10.21 3.10 11.06
N LEU A 242 10.24 1.80 10.97
CA LEU A 242 9.06 0.95 11.11
C LEU A 242 8.82 0.73 12.61
N VAL A 243 7.72 1.29 13.13
CA VAL A 243 7.40 1.27 14.57
C VAL A 243 6.66 -0.01 14.94
N GLN A 244 5.67 -0.39 14.13
CA GLN A 244 4.86 -1.56 14.37
C GLN A 244 4.41 -2.19 13.06
N VAL A 245 4.30 -3.51 13.04
CA VAL A 245 3.61 -4.30 11.99
C VAL A 245 2.63 -5.24 12.69
N GLY A 246 1.43 -5.35 12.16
CA GLY A 246 0.42 -6.27 12.68
C GLY A 246 -0.87 -6.23 11.88
N THR A 247 -1.79 -7.11 12.21
CA THR A 247 -3.15 -7.08 11.68
C THR A 247 -3.89 -5.82 12.17
N PRO A 248 -4.97 -5.39 11.51
CA PRO A 248 -5.80 -4.27 11.98
C PRO A 248 -6.20 -4.38 13.46
N VAL A 249 -6.50 -5.60 13.91
CA VAL A 249 -6.88 -5.87 15.30
C VAL A 249 -5.71 -5.70 16.25
N GLU A 250 -4.55 -6.23 15.91
CA GLU A 250 -3.33 -6.10 16.74
C GLU A 250 -2.91 -4.64 16.89
N ILE A 251 -2.98 -3.85 15.84
CA ILE A 251 -2.68 -2.40 15.87
C ILE A 251 -3.61 -1.67 16.85
N ILE A 252 -4.90 -1.99 16.86
CA ILE A 252 -5.89 -1.31 17.72
C ILE A 252 -5.80 -1.79 19.17
N MET A 253 -5.59 -3.08 19.38
CA MET A 253 -5.65 -3.67 20.72
C MET A 253 -4.33 -3.60 21.48
N ASN A 254 -3.21 -3.60 20.76
CA ASN A 254 -1.85 -3.65 21.33
C ASN A 254 -0.94 -2.62 20.65
N PRO A 255 -1.21 -1.30 20.78
CA PRO A 255 -0.32 -0.27 20.23
C PRO A 255 1.08 -0.39 20.82
N ALA A 256 2.13 -0.32 19.99
CA ALA A 256 3.51 -0.55 20.40
C ALA A 256 4.10 0.61 21.24
N ASP A 257 3.64 1.83 20.98
CA ASP A 257 4.08 3.04 21.66
C ASP A 257 3.00 4.14 21.65
N GLU A 258 3.29 5.27 22.32
CA GLU A 258 2.40 6.44 22.39
C GLU A 258 2.08 7.03 20.99
N TYR A 259 2.99 6.89 20.03
CA TYR A 259 2.76 7.37 18.65
C TYR A 259 1.67 6.55 17.97
N VAL A 260 1.72 5.23 18.08
CA VAL A 260 0.69 4.33 17.56
C VAL A 260 -0.63 4.52 18.32
N GLU A 261 -0.56 4.64 19.66
CA GLU A 261 -1.74 4.88 20.49
C GLU A 261 -2.49 6.15 20.07
N ALA A 262 -1.76 7.22 19.74
CA ALA A 262 -2.36 8.46 19.26
C ALA A 262 -3.14 8.28 17.95
N PHE A 263 -2.73 7.37 17.06
CA PHE A 263 -3.48 7.05 15.84
C PHE A 263 -4.79 6.31 16.12
N VAL A 264 -4.75 5.36 17.07
CA VAL A 264 -5.90 4.45 17.32
C VAL A 264 -6.88 4.98 18.35
N LYS A 265 -6.56 6.09 19.01
CA LYS A 265 -7.36 6.66 20.11
C LYS A 265 -8.80 6.95 19.74
N ASP A 266 -9.03 7.54 18.57
CA ASP A 266 -10.34 7.99 18.12
C ASP A 266 -11.04 7.01 17.16
N VAL A 267 -10.47 5.80 17.01
CA VAL A 267 -11.02 4.78 16.12
C VAL A 267 -12.32 4.19 16.68
N ASN A 268 -13.32 4.11 15.82
CA ASN A 268 -14.50 3.32 16.14
C ASN A 268 -14.16 1.83 16.06
N ARG A 269 -13.80 1.25 17.22
CA ARG A 269 -13.38 -0.15 17.36
C ARG A 269 -14.43 -1.16 16.86
N THR A 270 -15.71 -0.79 16.87
CA THR A 270 -16.78 -1.68 16.41
C THR A 270 -16.75 -1.95 14.90
N LYS A 271 -16.08 -1.12 14.12
CA LYS A 271 -15.91 -1.33 12.67
C LYS A 271 -14.86 -2.41 12.34
N VAL A 272 -13.97 -2.72 13.27
CA VAL A 272 -12.80 -3.59 13.02
C VAL A 272 -12.86 -4.88 13.83
N ILE A 273 -13.37 -4.79 15.08
CA ILE A 273 -13.39 -5.92 15.99
C ILE A 273 -14.67 -6.75 15.76
N LYS A 274 -14.51 -7.93 15.17
CA LYS A 274 -15.60 -8.90 15.04
C LYS A 274 -15.87 -9.59 16.37
N ALA A 275 -17.11 -10.01 16.60
CA ALA A 275 -17.52 -10.71 17.84
C ALA A 275 -16.57 -11.87 18.19
N LYS A 276 -16.17 -12.68 17.21
CA LYS A 276 -15.28 -13.83 17.40
C LYS A 276 -13.91 -13.50 18.02
N ILE A 277 -13.44 -12.25 17.91
CA ILE A 277 -12.12 -11.82 18.44
C ILE A 277 -12.20 -11.62 19.95
N ILE A 278 -13.35 -11.19 20.47
CA ILE A 278 -13.58 -10.92 21.89
C ILE A 278 -14.30 -12.06 22.61
N MET A 279 -14.87 -13.00 21.86
CA MET A 279 -15.54 -14.17 22.43
C MET A 279 -14.52 -15.08 23.14
N LYS A 280 -14.86 -15.51 24.36
CA LYS A 280 -14.13 -16.55 25.09
C LYS A 280 -14.95 -17.83 25.05
N PRO A 281 -14.32 -19.02 24.91
CA PRO A 281 -15.03 -20.28 25.09
C PRO A 281 -15.67 -20.32 26.48
N VAL A 282 -16.96 -20.66 26.54
CA VAL A 282 -17.67 -20.84 27.81
C VAL A 282 -17.38 -22.24 28.32
N ASN A 283 -16.76 -22.36 29.48
CA ASN A 283 -16.57 -23.63 30.14
C ASN A 283 -17.88 -24.09 30.79
N GLN A 284 -18.09 -25.39 30.90
CA GLN A 284 -19.31 -25.98 31.51
C GLN A 284 -19.51 -25.56 32.96
N SER A 285 -18.49 -25.06 33.64
CA SER A 285 -18.50 -24.57 35.02
C SER A 285 -18.87 -23.09 35.18
N ASP A 286 -19.04 -22.37 34.08
CA ASP A 286 -19.35 -20.92 34.12
C ASP A 286 -20.87 -20.77 34.39
N ASP A 287 -21.20 -20.11 35.50
CA ASP A 287 -22.58 -19.83 35.90
C ASP A 287 -23.14 -18.64 35.11
N ILE A 288 -23.50 -18.91 33.84
CA ILE A 288 -24.03 -17.89 32.94
C ILE A 288 -25.54 -17.94 32.88
N ASP A 289 -26.18 -16.83 33.23
CA ASP A 289 -27.62 -16.67 33.04
C ASP A 289 -27.96 -16.65 31.53
N LYS A 290 -28.55 -17.77 31.08
CA LYS A 290 -28.90 -17.97 29.66
C LYS A 290 -30.16 -17.21 29.22
N SER A 291 -30.86 -16.56 30.14
CA SER A 291 -32.15 -15.88 29.85
C SER A 291 -31.97 -14.60 29.02
N ASN A 292 -30.78 -13.99 29.05
CA ASN A 292 -30.44 -12.73 28.38
C ASN A 292 -29.37 -12.87 27.30
N LEU A 293 -29.06 -14.08 26.84
CA LEU A 293 -28.05 -14.27 25.81
C LEU A 293 -28.56 -13.83 24.43
N ILE A 294 -27.87 -12.87 23.83
CA ILE A 294 -28.04 -12.49 22.42
C ILE A 294 -27.16 -13.44 21.58
N LYS A 295 -27.76 -14.19 20.68
CA LYS A 295 -27.02 -14.99 19.70
C LYS A 295 -26.46 -14.05 18.64
N VAL A 296 -25.16 -14.04 18.50
CA VAL A 296 -24.41 -13.28 17.46
C VAL A 296 -23.68 -14.30 16.61
N GLU A 297 -23.76 -14.16 15.29
CA GLU A 297 -22.94 -14.98 14.38
C GLU A 297 -21.48 -14.57 14.50
N GLU A 298 -20.54 -15.53 14.35
CA GLU A 298 -19.10 -15.29 14.55
C GLU A 298 -18.54 -14.15 13.68
N ASP A 299 -19.12 -13.94 12.51
CA ASP A 299 -18.68 -12.91 11.54
C ASP A 299 -19.41 -11.57 11.65
N GLN A 300 -20.37 -11.44 12.55
CA GLN A 300 -21.03 -10.16 12.79
C GLN A 300 -20.08 -9.20 13.51
N LEU A 301 -20.10 -7.93 13.08
CA LEU A 301 -19.45 -6.85 13.80
C LEU A 301 -20.09 -6.73 15.18
N SER A 302 -19.30 -6.67 16.23
CA SER A 302 -19.83 -6.55 17.58
C SER A 302 -20.51 -5.20 17.77
N LEU A 303 -21.82 -5.19 17.89
CA LEU A 303 -22.62 -4.06 18.38
C LEU A 303 -22.63 -4.00 19.92
N ILE A 304 -21.68 -4.64 20.58
CA ILE A 304 -21.59 -4.66 22.03
C ILE A 304 -21.07 -3.29 22.46
N HIS A 305 -21.96 -2.46 23.00
CA HIS A 305 -21.59 -1.34 23.84
C HIS A 305 -20.89 -1.89 25.09
N ILE A 306 -19.56 -1.76 25.14
CA ILE A 306 -18.79 -1.93 26.36
C ILE A 306 -18.77 -0.58 27.09
#